data_c6534bc774aabed046088dac2c9c8a10
#
_entry.id   c6534bc774aabed046088dac2c9c8a10
#
_cell.length_a   1.000
_cell.length_b   1.000
_cell.length_c   1.000
_cell.angle_alpha   90.00
_cell.angle_beta   90.00
_cell.angle_gamma   90.00
#
_symmetry.space_group_name_H-M   'P 1'
#
loop_
_entity.id
_entity.type
_entity.pdbx_description
1 polymer ?
#
loop_
_entity_poly.entity_id
_entity_poly.type
_entity_poly.pdbx_seq_one_letter_code
_entity_poly.pdbx_strand_id
1 'polypeptide(L)'
;MKAGIRDQASGVRAFFPGFGLALVVALAACHSSHIDVAVENRTGAPIRLLEVDYPNASFGSDALADGATFHYRIQVQGSGQMKVQYTPGDGRQTQINGPSLGERQEGTMEIELLPAGKAEFHPHLSEAGGR
;
A
#
# COMPACT_ATOMS: atom_id res chain seq x y z
N MET A 1 59.83 10.65 -6.91
CA MET A 1 59.00 10.89 -5.74
C MET A 1 57.58 11.25 -6.09
N LYS A 2 57.43 12.32 -6.78
CA LYS A 2 56.09 12.80 -7.07
C LYS A 2 55.35 11.93 -8.08
N ALA A 3 56.06 11.33 -8.96
CA ALA A 3 55.42 10.48 -9.97
C ALA A 3 54.69 9.27 -9.38
N GLY A 4 55.31 8.70 -8.36
CA GLY A 4 54.69 7.56 -7.72
C GLY A 4 53.34 7.90 -7.08
N ILE A 5 53.22 9.06 -6.50
CA ILE A 5 51.99 9.47 -5.85
C ILE A 5 50.85 9.62 -6.87
N ARG A 6 51.18 10.18 -8.03
CA ARG A 6 50.16 10.36 -9.03
C ARG A 6 49.64 9.06 -9.60
N ASP A 7 50.52 8.09 -9.72
CA ASP A 7 50.12 6.80 -10.23
C ASP A 7 49.09 6.12 -9.28
N GLN A 8 49.30 6.27 -8.02
CA GLN A 8 48.38 5.70 -7.05
C GLN A 8 46.98 6.28 -7.16
N ALA A 9 46.90 7.58 -7.38
CA ALA A 9 45.62 8.22 -7.51
C ALA A 9 44.84 7.69 -8.71
N SER A 10 45.53 7.42 -9.79
CA SER A 10 44.86 6.89 -10.99
C SER A 10 44.23 5.53 -10.73
N GLY A 11 44.92 4.67 -10.00
CA GLY A 11 44.39 3.36 -9.71
C GLY A 11 43.13 3.40 -8.87
N VAL A 12 43.13 4.32 -7.90
CA VAL A 12 41.99 4.45 -7.02
C VAL A 12 40.74 4.89 -7.77
N ARG A 13 40.91 5.82 -8.69
CA ARG A 13 39.76 6.32 -9.44
C ARG A 13 39.13 5.24 -10.31
N ALA A 14 39.93 4.42 -10.92
CA ALA A 14 39.41 3.34 -11.75
C ALA A 14 38.56 2.38 -10.94
N PHE A 15 38.92 2.18 -9.70
CA PHE A 15 38.21 1.23 -8.85
C PHE A 15 36.81 1.73 -8.45
N PHE A 16 36.67 3.02 -8.16
CA PHE A 16 35.41 3.58 -7.67
C PHE A 16 34.24 3.42 -8.62
N PRO A 17 34.38 3.69 -9.92
CA PRO A 17 33.22 3.56 -10.81
C PRO A 17 32.59 2.19 -10.82
N GLY A 18 33.37 1.14 -10.78
CA GLY A 18 32.81 -0.20 -10.76
C GLY A 18 32.03 -0.49 -9.47
N PHE A 19 32.55 -0.01 -8.38
CA PHE A 19 31.90 -0.22 -7.09
C PHE A 19 30.55 0.52 -7.02
N GLY A 20 30.49 1.72 -7.57
CA GLY A 20 29.24 2.48 -7.58
C GLY A 20 28.15 1.82 -8.40
N LEU A 21 28.53 1.21 -9.51
CA LEU A 21 27.54 0.53 -10.35
C LEU A 21 26.93 -0.67 -9.64
N ALA A 22 27.74 -1.43 -8.92
CA ALA A 22 27.21 -2.56 -8.16
C ALA A 22 26.22 -2.13 -7.11
N LEU A 23 26.46 -1.01 -6.46
CA LEU A 23 25.55 -0.50 -5.44
C LEU A 23 24.21 -0.10 -6.03
N VAL A 24 24.18 0.49 -7.22
CA VAL A 24 22.94 0.88 -7.87
C VAL A 24 22.09 -0.35 -8.17
N VAL A 25 22.69 -1.43 -8.64
CA VAL A 25 21.98 -2.65 -8.94
C VAL A 25 21.33 -3.23 -7.66
N ALA A 26 22.05 -3.17 -6.54
CA ALA A 26 21.53 -3.68 -5.29
C ALA A 26 20.29 -2.90 -4.85
N LEU A 27 20.28 -1.59 -5.02
CA LEU A 27 19.12 -0.79 -4.66
C LEU A 27 17.92 -1.09 -5.55
N ALA A 28 18.14 -1.34 -6.82
CA ALA A 28 17.05 -1.65 -7.73
C ALA A 28 16.38 -2.97 -7.38
N ALA A 29 17.07 -3.88 -6.70
CA ALA A 29 16.48 -5.16 -6.33
C ALA A 29 15.57 -5.08 -5.12
N CYS A 30 15.58 -3.96 -4.38
CA CYS A 30 14.78 -3.81 -3.17
C CYS A 30 13.44 -3.18 -3.51
N HIS A 31 12.50 -4.00 -3.94
CA HIS A 31 11.17 -3.54 -4.32
C HIS A 31 10.15 -3.99 -3.30
N SER A 32 9.30 -3.07 -2.84
CA SER A 32 8.23 -3.36 -1.90
C SER A 32 6.89 -3.34 -2.62
N SER A 33 6.05 -4.30 -2.29
CA SER A 33 4.71 -4.40 -2.87
C SER A 33 3.74 -3.57 -2.08
N HIS A 34 2.95 -2.74 -2.75
CA HIS A 34 1.95 -1.91 -2.10
C HIS A 34 0.62 -2.00 -2.81
N ILE A 35 -0.44 -1.83 -2.04
CA ILE A 35 -1.79 -1.70 -2.58
C ILE A 35 -2.31 -0.32 -2.19
N ASP A 36 -2.74 0.45 -3.18
CA ASP A 36 -3.38 1.73 -2.93
C ASP A 36 -4.87 1.48 -2.75
N VAL A 37 -5.37 1.76 -1.56
CA VAL A 37 -6.77 1.52 -1.21
C VAL A 37 -7.52 2.83 -1.23
N ALA A 38 -8.69 2.85 -1.87
CA ALA A 38 -9.58 4.00 -1.88
C ALA A 38 -10.93 3.55 -1.36
N VAL A 39 -11.44 4.22 -0.31
CA VAL A 39 -12.74 3.92 0.27
C VAL A 39 -13.65 5.11 -0.02
N GLU A 40 -14.69 4.90 -0.80
CA GLU A 40 -15.62 5.95 -1.16
C GLU A 40 -16.92 5.77 -0.40
N ASN A 41 -17.39 6.83 0.23
CA ASN A 41 -18.67 6.81 0.94
C ASN A 41 -19.79 7.15 -0.02
N ARG A 42 -20.52 6.14 -0.44
CA ARG A 42 -21.70 6.31 -1.31
C ARG A 42 -22.96 5.86 -0.58
N THR A 43 -22.97 5.97 0.74
CA THR A 43 -24.13 5.56 1.54
C THR A 43 -25.26 6.57 1.49
N GLY A 44 -24.99 7.80 1.08
CA GLY A 44 -25.98 8.86 1.08
C GLY A 44 -25.93 9.74 2.31
N ALA A 45 -25.03 9.46 3.25
CA ALA A 45 -24.90 10.23 4.48
C ALA A 45 -23.47 10.12 5.01
N PRO A 46 -23.03 11.05 5.86
CA PRO A 46 -21.70 10.92 6.46
C PRO A 46 -21.61 9.69 7.35
N ILE A 47 -20.43 9.12 7.42
CA ILE A 47 -20.15 7.98 8.33
C ILE A 47 -19.03 8.37 9.27
N ARG A 48 -18.89 7.61 10.34
CA ARG A 48 -17.87 7.85 11.35
C ARG A 48 -17.15 6.56 11.66
N LEU A 49 -15.96 6.71 12.22
CA LEU A 49 -15.18 5.59 12.75
C LEU A 49 -14.97 4.51 11.68
N LEU A 50 -14.58 4.95 10.49
CA LEU A 50 -14.24 4.03 9.42
C LEU A 50 -12.96 3.29 9.77
N GLU A 51 -12.99 1.96 9.67
CA GLU A 51 -11.80 1.14 9.89
C GLU A 51 -11.75 0.05 8.84
N VAL A 52 -10.58 -0.13 8.23
CA VAL A 52 -10.35 -1.19 7.25
C VAL A 52 -9.26 -2.08 7.81
N ASP A 53 -9.61 -3.34 8.07
CA ASP A 53 -8.66 -4.33 8.56
C ASP A 53 -8.12 -5.15 7.42
N TYR A 54 -6.84 -5.46 7.47
CA TYR A 54 -6.21 -6.37 6.53
C TYR A 54 -5.23 -7.26 7.32
N PRO A 55 -4.65 -8.29 6.71
CA PRO A 55 -4.04 -9.37 7.50
C PRO A 55 -3.10 -8.96 8.62
N ASN A 56 -2.36 -7.87 8.47
CA ASN A 56 -1.35 -7.53 9.47
C ASN A 56 -1.58 -6.20 10.16
N ALA A 57 -2.66 -5.47 9.80
CA ALA A 57 -2.87 -4.15 10.39
C ALA A 57 -4.24 -3.60 10.02
N SER A 58 -4.48 -2.35 10.39
CA SER A 58 -5.71 -1.66 10.02
C SER A 58 -5.41 -0.18 9.79
N PHE A 59 -6.30 0.48 9.07
CA PHE A 59 -6.26 1.93 8.92
C PHE A 59 -7.68 2.46 8.94
N GLY A 60 -7.82 3.76 9.14
CA GLY A 60 -9.16 4.32 9.17
C GLY A 60 -9.20 5.82 9.29
N SER A 61 -10.40 6.34 9.46
CA SER A 61 -10.66 7.76 9.55
C SER A 61 -11.80 7.97 10.55
N ASP A 62 -11.69 9.05 11.34
CA ASP A 62 -12.73 9.36 12.32
C ASP A 62 -14.05 9.70 11.65
N ALA A 63 -14.02 10.27 10.46
CA ALA A 63 -15.22 10.68 9.75
C ALA A 63 -14.96 10.69 8.26
N LEU A 64 -16.00 10.37 7.50
CA LEU A 64 -15.92 10.43 6.03
C LEU A 64 -17.24 10.98 5.53
N ALA A 65 -17.19 12.14 4.90
CA ALA A 65 -18.39 12.82 4.40
C ALA A 65 -19.03 12.01 3.28
N ASP A 66 -20.32 12.25 3.08
CA ASP A 66 -21.02 11.62 1.96
C ASP A 66 -20.35 12.02 0.64
N GLY A 67 -20.08 11.04 -0.21
CA GLY A 67 -19.42 11.26 -1.49
C GLY A 67 -17.91 11.43 -1.42
N ALA A 68 -17.34 11.46 -0.23
CA ALA A 68 -15.88 11.62 -0.08
C ALA A 68 -15.16 10.30 -0.21
N THR A 69 -13.88 10.38 -0.57
CA THR A 69 -13.03 9.20 -0.71
C THR A 69 -11.83 9.33 0.22
N PHE A 70 -11.54 8.25 0.93
CA PHE A 70 -10.37 8.15 1.80
C PHE A 70 -9.35 7.23 1.17
N HIS A 71 -8.11 7.72 1.04
CA HIS A 71 -7.03 6.97 0.40
C HIS A 71 -5.99 6.54 1.40
N TYR A 72 -5.49 5.32 1.25
CA TYR A 72 -4.42 4.83 2.10
C TYR A 72 -3.64 3.76 1.36
N ARG A 73 -2.33 3.76 1.53
CA ARG A 73 -1.46 2.76 0.92
C ARG A 73 -1.07 1.72 1.96
N ILE A 74 -1.26 0.45 1.62
CA ILE A 74 -0.95 -0.64 2.55
C ILE A 74 0.08 -1.56 1.97
N GLN A 75 0.75 -2.29 2.86
CA GLN A 75 1.64 -3.38 2.50
C GLN A 75 1.18 -4.59 3.28
N VAL A 76 0.78 -5.64 2.55
CA VAL A 76 0.21 -6.82 3.17
C VAL A 76 1.31 -7.78 3.58
N GLN A 77 1.27 -8.26 4.80
CA GLN A 77 2.15 -9.30 5.31
C GLN A 77 1.29 -10.47 5.73
N GLY A 78 1.61 -11.66 5.23
CA GLY A 78 0.76 -12.80 5.43
C GLY A 78 -0.41 -12.81 4.48
N SER A 79 -1.46 -13.51 4.82
CA SER A 79 -2.66 -13.58 3.99
C SER A 79 -3.89 -13.65 4.87
N GLY A 80 -5.01 -13.19 4.33
CA GLY A 80 -6.27 -13.22 5.04
C GLY A 80 -7.28 -12.27 4.43
N GLN A 81 -8.45 -12.26 5.00
CA GLN A 81 -9.58 -11.52 4.49
C GLN A 81 -9.57 -10.09 4.97
N MET A 82 -9.94 -9.15 4.09
CA MET A 82 -10.19 -7.78 4.49
C MET A 82 -11.53 -7.67 5.21
N LYS A 83 -11.65 -6.63 6.03
CA LYS A 83 -12.89 -6.33 6.72
C LYS A 83 -13.03 -4.83 6.84
N VAL A 84 -14.23 -4.33 6.59
CA VAL A 84 -14.53 -2.91 6.69
C VAL A 84 -15.60 -2.72 7.74
N GLN A 85 -15.41 -1.73 8.61
CA GLN A 85 -16.42 -1.38 9.59
C GLN A 85 -16.54 0.12 9.71
N TYR A 86 -17.74 0.58 9.98
CA TYR A 86 -18.01 2.00 10.15
C TYR A 86 -19.32 2.18 10.91
N THR A 87 -19.55 3.39 11.39
CA THR A 87 -20.76 3.75 12.10
C THR A 87 -21.56 4.74 11.27
N PRO A 88 -22.71 4.33 10.74
CA PRO A 88 -23.58 5.25 10.03
C PRO A 88 -24.34 6.16 11.00
N GLY A 89 -25.17 7.06 10.46
CA GLY A 89 -25.86 8.05 11.28
C GLY A 89 -26.78 7.50 12.33
N ASP A 90 -27.27 6.25 12.16
CA ASP A 90 -28.16 5.64 13.16
C ASP A 90 -27.40 5.10 14.36
N GLY A 91 -26.07 5.18 14.37
CA GLY A 91 -25.26 4.76 15.50
C GLY A 91 -24.94 3.28 15.57
N ARG A 92 -25.45 2.47 14.66
CA ARG A 92 -25.17 1.04 14.66
C ARG A 92 -23.94 0.74 13.81
N GLN A 93 -22.98 0.10 14.45
CA GLN A 93 -21.78 -0.27 13.72
C GLN A 93 -22.08 -1.31 12.63
N THR A 94 -21.59 -1.05 11.45
CA THR A 94 -21.76 -1.93 10.31
C THR A 94 -20.42 -2.57 10.00
N GLN A 95 -20.42 -3.87 9.72
CA GLN A 95 -19.20 -4.62 9.40
C GLN A 95 -19.43 -5.43 8.13
N ILE A 96 -18.48 -5.37 7.22
CA ILE A 96 -18.59 -6.03 5.93
C ILE A 96 -17.29 -6.77 5.67
N ASN A 97 -17.37 -8.03 5.28
CA ASN A 97 -16.20 -8.82 4.91
C ASN A 97 -15.87 -8.57 3.46
N GLY A 98 -14.58 -8.40 3.18
CA GLY A 98 -14.10 -8.18 1.83
C GLY A 98 -13.33 -9.37 1.30
N PRO A 99 -12.64 -9.18 0.17
CA PRO A 99 -11.87 -10.27 -0.42
C PRO A 99 -10.62 -10.60 0.39
N SER A 100 -10.04 -11.75 0.12
CA SER A 100 -8.78 -12.15 0.71
C SER A 100 -7.63 -11.46 0.00
N LEU A 101 -6.63 -11.07 0.78
CA LEU A 101 -5.41 -10.50 0.25
C LEU A 101 -4.24 -11.39 0.63
N GLY A 102 -3.19 -11.34 -0.17
CA GLY A 102 -1.99 -12.10 0.09
C GLY A 102 -0.76 -11.24 0.03
N GLU A 103 0.31 -11.76 0.61
CA GLU A 103 1.60 -11.12 0.53
C GLU A 103 2.02 -10.95 -0.91
N ARG A 104 2.78 -9.90 -1.21
CA ARG A 104 3.33 -9.67 -2.53
C ARG A 104 2.33 -9.21 -3.58
N GLN A 105 1.08 -8.98 -3.20
CA GLN A 105 0.13 -8.37 -4.12
C GLN A 105 0.37 -6.86 -4.20
N GLU A 106 0.18 -6.31 -5.38
CA GLU A 106 0.32 -4.88 -5.58
C GLU A 106 -0.71 -4.40 -6.59
N GLY A 107 -1.04 -3.12 -6.52
CA GLY A 107 -2.02 -2.51 -7.39
C GLY A 107 -2.96 -1.62 -6.63
N THR A 108 -4.25 -1.70 -6.94
CA THR A 108 -5.27 -0.87 -6.33
C THR A 108 -6.44 -1.70 -5.83
N MET A 109 -7.10 -1.20 -4.80
CA MET A 109 -8.33 -1.76 -4.26
C MET A 109 -9.30 -0.62 -4.05
N GLU A 110 -10.41 -0.63 -4.77
CA GLU A 110 -11.46 0.36 -4.59
C GLU A 110 -12.59 -0.28 -3.78
N ILE A 111 -13.04 0.43 -2.76
CA ILE A 111 -14.11 -0.01 -1.90
C ILE A 111 -15.21 1.04 -1.94
N GLU A 112 -16.40 0.66 -2.36
CA GLU A 112 -17.55 1.56 -2.38
C GLU A 112 -18.50 1.15 -1.28
N LEU A 113 -18.72 2.05 -0.33
CA LEU A 113 -19.69 1.83 0.73
C LEU A 113 -21.06 2.30 0.25
N LEU A 114 -22.02 1.39 0.21
CA LEU A 114 -23.32 1.62 -0.39
C LEU A 114 -24.40 1.68 0.69
N PRO A 115 -25.60 2.19 0.36
CA PRO A 115 -26.70 2.22 1.33
C PRO A 115 -27.04 0.83 1.85
N ALA A 116 -27.69 0.79 3.02
CA ALA A 116 -28.18 -0.43 3.63
C ALA A 116 -27.08 -1.40 4.07
N GLY A 117 -25.90 -0.87 4.41
CA GLY A 117 -24.82 -1.69 4.95
C GLY A 117 -24.16 -2.60 3.93
N LYS A 118 -24.19 -2.21 2.66
CA LYS A 118 -23.57 -2.98 1.60
C LYS A 118 -22.27 -2.31 1.15
N ALA A 119 -21.43 -3.09 0.48
CA ALA A 119 -20.20 -2.56 -0.09
C ALA A 119 -19.83 -3.36 -1.33
N GLU A 120 -19.10 -2.71 -2.23
CA GLU A 120 -18.53 -3.36 -3.39
C GLU A 120 -17.03 -3.19 -3.36
N PHE A 121 -16.32 -4.27 -3.67
CA PHE A 121 -14.88 -4.30 -3.69
C PHE A 121 -14.40 -4.52 -5.12
N HIS A 122 -13.50 -3.67 -5.59
CA HIS A 122 -12.99 -3.73 -6.96
C HIS A 122 -11.47 -3.84 -6.92
N PRO A 123 -10.94 -5.07 -6.79
CA PRO A 123 -9.48 -5.24 -6.77
C PRO A 123 -8.90 -5.22 -8.18
N HIS A 124 -7.78 -4.55 -8.33
CA HIS A 124 -6.96 -4.56 -9.54
C HIS A 124 -5.55 -4.88 -9.09
N LEU A 125 -5.30 -6.15 -8.81
CA LEU A 125 -4.08 -6.59 -8.15
C LEU A 125 -3.32 -7.59 -9.00
N SER A 126 -2.00 -7.59 -8.84
CA SER A 126 -1.11 -8.56 -9.44
C SER A 126 -0.07 -8.97 -8.42
N GLU A 127 0.66 -10.04 -8.72
CA GLU A 127 1.72 -10.51 -7.83
C GLU A 127 3.01 -9.76 -8.14
N ALA A 128 3.57 -9.11 -7.13
CA ALA A 128 4.83 -8.41 -7.30
C ALA A 128 5.95 -9.40 -7.53
N GLY A 129 6.80 -9.09 -8.50
CA GLY A 129 7.94 -9.94 -8.80
C GLY A 129 7.58 -11.25 -9.45
N GLY A 130 6.31 -11.48 -9.69
CA GLY A 130 5.87 -12.66 -10.38
C GLY A 130 6.03 -12.46 -11.86
N ARG A 131 6.00 -13.35 -12.49
CA ARG A 131 6.16 -13.13 -13.78
C ARG A 131 5.66 -13.92 -14.36
#